data_cf27143dd71b978d82f9c2f4e2b57322
#
_entry.id   cf27143dd71b978d82f9c2f4e2b57322
#
_cell.length_a   1.000
_cell.length_b   1.000
_cell.length_c   1.000
_cell.angle_alpha   90.00
_cell.angle_beta   90.00
_cell.angle_gamma   90.00
#
_symmetry.space_group_name_H-M   'P 1'
#
loop_
_entity.id
_entity.type
_entity.pdbx_description
1 polymer ?
#
loop_
_entity_poly.entity_id
_entity_poly.type
_entity_poly.pdbx_seq_one_letter_code
_entity_poly.pdbx_strand_id
1 'polypeptide(L)'
;MANFTEIDEARKVLGLSEAATLKEIKRAYRTLAHRYHPDKYSNSVGEGAAETMKRLNWAYKLLLDYCDNYKYSFTEEDVTRTYPDEEYLRTFKDRWYNSI
;
A
#
# COMPACT_ATOMS: atom_id res chain seq x y z
N MET A 1 0.48 18.65 -6.00
CA MET A 1 0.19 17.84 -4.81
C MET A 1 -1.23 17.33 -4.83
N ALA A 2 -1.43 16.08 -4.49
CA ALA A 2 -2.75 15.48 -4.48
C ALA A 2 -3.57 16.01 -3.30
N ASN A 3 -4.87 16.20 -3.52
CA ASN A 3 -5.78 16.60 -2.46
C ASN A 3 -6.48 15.37 -1.87
N PHE A 4 -7.29 15.61 -0.84
CA PHE A 4 -8.00 14.51 -0.17
C PHE A 4 -8.86 13.69 -1.14
N THR A 5 -9.58 14.35 -2.04
CA THR A 5 -10.48 13.67 -2.96
C THR A 5 -9.71 12.68 -3.85
N GLU A 6 -8.55 13.08 -4.35
CA GLU A 6 -7.72 12.21 -5.18
C GLU A 6 -7.14 11.04 -4.40
N ILE A 7 -6.66 11.30 -3.18
CA ILE A 7 -6.12 10.24 -2.31
C ILE A 7 -7.23 9.25 -1.96
N ASP A 8 -8.42 9.75 -1.63
CA ASP A 8 -9.55 8.89 -1.28
C ASP A 8 -9.99 8.03 -2.47
N GLU A 9 -9.98 8.61 -3.67
CA GLU A 9 -10.29 7.85 -4.88
C GLU A 9 -9.26 6.77 -5.15
N ALA A 10 -7.98 7.10 -4.99
CA ALA A 10 -6.89 6.12 -5.16
C ALA A 10 -7.03 4.95 -4.19
N ARG A 11 -7.36 5.24 -2.95
CA ARG A 11 -7.62 4.24 -1.94
C ARG A 11 -8.73 3.28 -2.39
N LYS A 12 -9.82 3.83 -2.88
CA LYS A 12 -10.97 3.05 -3.33
C LYS A 12 -10.63 2.20 -4.55
N VAL A 13 -9.84 2.73 -5.47
CA VAL A 13 -9.40 1.97 -6.64
C VAL A 13 -8.63 0.73 -6.24
N LEU A 14 -7.80 0.81 -5.20
CA LEU A 14 -7.08 -0.35 -4.69
C LEU A 14 -7.88 -1.20 -3.70
N GLY A 15 -9.11 -0.80 -3.40
CA GLY A 15 -9.97 -1.56 -2.50
C GLY A 15 -9.53 -1.51 -1.05
N LEU A 16 -8.84 -0.46 -0.66
CA LEU A 16 -8.35 -0.32 0.71
C LEU A 16 -9.39 0.33 1.62
N SER A 17 -9.35 -0.02 2.89
CA SER A 17 -10.18 0.64 3.90
C SER A 17 -9.63 2.04 4.20
N GLU A 18 -10.26 2.75 5.13
CA GLU A 18 -9.89 4.13 5.45
C GLU A 18 -8.47 4.28 6.01
N ALA A 19 -7.88 3.19 6.47
CA ALA A 19 -6.51 3.19 6.95
C ALA A 19 -5.82 1.94 6.43
N ALA A 20 -4.56 2.09 6.06
CA ALA A 20 -3.78 0.97 5.55
C ALA A 20 -2.30 1.22 5.78
N THR A 21 -1.56 0.15 6.00
CA THR A 21 -0.11 0.23 6.05
C THR A 21 0.46 0.25 4.64
N LEU A 22 1.71 0.66 4.50
CA LEU A 22 2.40 0.60 3.22
C LEU A 22 2.43 -0.83 2.68
N LYS A 23 2.62 -1.79 3.56
CA LYS A 23 2.60 -3.21 3.20
C LYS A 23 1.26 -3.63 2.58
N GLU A 24 0.16 -3.17 3.17
CA GLU A 24 -1.18 -3.45 2.66
C GLU A 24 -1.42 -2.79 1.30
N ILE A 25 -0.93 -1.58 1.11
CA ILE A 25 -1.02 -0.87 -0.16
C ILE A 25 -0.30 -1.66 -1.26
N LYS A 26 0.91 -2.09 -0.98
CA LYS A 26 1.72 -2.86 -1.94
C LYS A 26 1.06 -4.20 -2.28
N ARG A 27 0.51 -4.86 -1.27
CA ARG A 27 -0.18 -6.14 -1.47
C ARG A 27 -1.42 -5.96 -2.33
N ALA A 28 -2.23 -4.95 -2.04
CA ALA A 28 -3.43 -4.67 -2.81
C ALA A 28 -3.11 -4.42 -4.28
N TYR A 29 -2.10 -3.61 -4.54
CA TYR A 29 -1.69 -3.33 -5.91
C TYR A 29 -1.22 -4.60 -6.62
N ARG A 30 -0.36 -5.40 -5.98
CA ARG A 30 0.16 -6.62 -6.61
C ARG A 30 -0.95 -7.60 -6.94
N THR A 31 -1.91 -7.77 -6.05
CA THR A 31 -3.03 -8.67 -6.26
C THR A 31 -3.86 -8.24 -7.47
N LEU A 32 -4.19 -6.95 -7.53
CA LEU A 32 -5.00 -6.43 -8.63
C LEU A 32 -4.23 -6.38 -9.95
N ALA A 33 -2.96 -6.00 -9.89
CA ALA A 33 -2.12 -5.96 -11.08
C ALA A 33 -1.96 -7.36 -11.69
N HIS A 34 -1.81 -8.37 -10.84
CA HIS A 34 -1.72 -9.74 -11.30
C HIS A 34 -2.99 -10.18 -12.03
N ARG A 35 -4.15 -9.75 -11.52
CA ARG A 35 -5.45 -10.07 -12.10
C ARG A 35 -5.67 -9.41 -13.46
N TYR A 36 -5.21 -8.16 -13.62
CA TYR A 36 -5.52 -7.35 -14.81
C TYR A 36 -4.34 -7.12 -15.74
N HIS A 37 -3.22 -7.80 -15.52
CA HIS A 37 -2.04 -7.61 -16.37
C HIS A 37 -2.33 -8.09 -17.80
N PRO A 38 -2.14 -7.23 -18.82
CA PRO A 38 -2.53 -7.56 -20.19
C PRO A 38 -1.81 -8.77 -20.77
N ASP A 39 -0.53 -8.96 -20.43
CA ASP A 39 0.26 -10.07 -20.97
C ASP A 39 -0.28 -11.42 -20.52
N LYS A 40 -0.85 -11.47 -19.34
CA LYS A 40 -1.35 -12.73 -18.77
C LYS A 40 -2.76 -13.06 -19.23
N TYR A 41 -3.56 -12.05 -19.55
CA TYR A 41 -4.96 -12.22 -19.87
C TYR A 41 -5.36 -11.60 -21.20
N SER A 42 -4.40 -11.47 -22.11
CA SER A 42 -4.60 -10.76 -23.36
C SER A 42 -5.79 -11.26 -24.19
N ASN A 43 -6.15 -12.53 -24.04
CA ASN A 43 -7.24 -13.11 -24.81
C ASN A 43 -8.53 -13.31 -23.99
N SER A 44 -8.51 -13.07 -22.69
CA SER A 44 -9.62 -13.41 -21.84
C SER A 44 -10.23 -12.22 -21.06
N VAL A 45 -9.50 -11.13 -20.92
CA VAL A 45 -9.95 -10.03 -20.07
C VAL A 45 -10.61 -8.90 -20.85
N GLY A 46 -10.47 -8.87 -22.15
CA GLY A 46 -11.15 -7.89 -22.98
C GLY A 46 -10.57 -6.49 -22.93
N GLU A 47 -11.32 -5.56 -23.49
CA GLU A 47 -10.87 -4.19 -23.73
C GLU A 47 -10.64 -3.35 -22.47
N GLY A 48 -11.25 -3.71 -21.35
CA GLY A 48 -11.15 -2.93 -20.13
C GLY A 48 -9.87 -3.12 -19.34
N ALA A 49 -9.08 -4.16 -19.65
CA ALA A 49 -7.90 -4.51 -18.85
C ALA A 49 -6.82 -3.43 -18.87
N ALA A 50 -6.56 -2.86 -20.04
CA ALA A 50 -5.55 -1.81 -20.17
C ALA A 50 -5.93 -0.55 -19.41
N GLU A 51 -7.19 -0.17 -19.47
CA GLU A 51 -7.69 1.00 -18.74
C GLU A 51 -7.66 0.77 -17.24
N THR A 52 -8.01 -0.44 -16.82
CA THR A 52 -7.96 -0.82 -15.40
C THR A 52 -6.52 -0.75 -14.90
N MET A 53 -5.56 -1.26 -15.66
CA MET A 53 -4.14 -1.19 -15.27
C MET A 53 -3.64 0.25 -15.15
N LYS A 54 -4.04 1.11 -16.06
CA LYS A 54 -3.68 2.54 -15.98
C LYS A 54 -4.20 3.16 -14.69
N ARG A 55 -5.43 2.83 -14.34
CA ARG A 55 -6.07 3.35 -13.14
C ARG A 55 -5.40 2.81 -11.88
N LEU A 56 -5.06 1.52 -11.86
CA LEU A 56 -4.33 0.90 -10.77
C LEU A 56 -2.95 1.53 -10.59
N ASN A 57 -2.23 1.75 -11.69
CA ASN A 57 -0.91 2.37 -11.65
C ASN A 57 -0.98 3.79 -11.14
N TRP A 58 -1.97 4.55 -11.57
CA TRP A 58 -2.20 5.91 -11.09
C TRP A 58 -2.43 5.92 -9.58
N ALA A 59 -3.35 5.08 -9.11
CA ALA A 59 -3.70 5.00 -7.70
C ALA A 59 -2.51 4.60 -6.85
N TYR A 60 -1.76 3.61 -7.30
CA TYR A 60 -0.61 3.12 -6.57
C TYR A 60 0.48 4.18 -6.44
N LYS A 61 0.83 4.83 -7.55
CA LYS A 61 1.83 5.90 -7.54
C LYS A 61 1.43 7.06 -6.63
N LEU A 62 0.16 7.43 -6.66
CA LEU A 62 -0.35 8.50 -5.84
C LEU A 62 -0.26 8.17 -4.36
N LEU A 63 -0.66 6.95 -3.98
CA LEU A 63 -0.59 6.53 -2.59
C LEU A 63 0.85 6.37 -2.11
N LEU A 64 1.76 5.88 -2.96
CA LEU A 64 3.17 5.81 -2.61
C LEU A 64 3.75 7.20 -2.38
N ASP A 65 3.38 8.17 -3.22
CA ASP A 65 3.82 9.55 -3.04
C ASP A 65 3.30 10.13 -1.73
N TYR A 66 2.06 9.85 -1.40
CA TYR A 66 1.47 10.27 -0.13
C TYR A 66 2.24 9.69 1.05
N CYS A 67 2.54 8.40 1.00
CA CYS A 67 3.31 7.73 2.05
C CYS A 67 4.73 8.29 2.16
N ASP A 68 5.34 8.59 1.02
CA ASP A 68 6.71 9.09 0.95
C ASP A 68 6.84 10.48 1.57
N ASN A 69 5.78 11.26 1.50
CA ASN A 69 5.75 12.62 2.05
C ASN A 69 5.14 12.68 3.46
N TYR A 70 4.72 11.55 3.98
CA TYR A 70 4.09 11.48 5.29
C TYR A 70 5.15 11.53 6.39
N LYS A 71 4.92 12.37 7.38
CA LYS A 71 5.83 12.47 8.51
C LYS A 71 5.46 11.44 9.57
N TYR A 72 6.35 10.51 9.81
CA TYR A 72 6.16 9.52 10.87
C TYR A 72 6.51 10.16 12.20
N SER A 73 5.76 9.82 13.22
CA SER A 73 6.00 10.31 14.57
C SER A 73 6.83 9.28 15.35
N PHE A 74 7.86 9.76 16.02
CA PHE A 74 8.73 8.90 16.83
C PHE A 74 8.56 9.16 18.33
N THR A 75 7.46 9.81 18.71
CA THR A 75 7.17 10.03 20.12
C THR A 75 6.79 8.71 20.77
N GLU A 76 7.05 8.62 22.08
CA GLU A 76 6.70 7.42 22.85
C GLU A 76 5.22 7.09 22.72
N GLU A 77 4.37 8.10 22.80
CA GLU A 77 2.92 7.93 22.71
C GLU A 77 2.51 7.29 21.38
N ASP A 78 3.03 7.80 20.28
CA ASP A 78 2.64 7.31 18.96
C ASP A 78 3.24 5.93 18.66
N VAL A 79 4.46 5.69 19.08
CA VAL A 79 5.10 4.38 18.91
C VAL A 79 4.37 3.33 19.75
N THR A 80 4.02 3.67 20.99
CA THR A 80 3.28 2.76 21.87
C THR A 80 1.91 2.42 21.32
N ARG A 81 1.25 3.39 20.66
CA ARG A 81 -0.06 3.16 20.07
C ARG A 81 0.03 2.13 18.92
N THR A 82 1.13 2.17 18.17
CA THR A 82 1.34 1.24 17.06
C THR A 82 1.81 -0.13 17.56
N TYR A 83 2.67 -0.14 18.55
CA TYR A 83 3.25 -1.36 19.13
C TYR A 83 3.00 -1.38 20.64
N PRO A 84 1.80 -1.71 21.07
CA PRO A 84 1.49 -1.71 22.50
C PRO A 84 2.22 -2.80 23.29
N ASP A 85 2.81 -3.78 22.61
CA ASP A 85 3.50 -4.90 23.23
C ASP A 85 5.01 -4.76 23.04
N GLU A 86 5.71 -4.58 24.16
CA GLU A 86 7.18 -4.50 24.17
C GLU A 86 7.83 -5.76 23.60
N GLU A 87 7.16 -6.89 23.76
CA GLU A 87 7.65 -8.16 23.26
C GLU A 87 7.76 -8.17 21.74
N TYR A 88 6.82 -7.50 21.06
CA TYR A 88 6.87 -7.39 19.61
C TYR A 88 8.15 -6.68 19.15
N LEU A 89 8.48 -5.56 19.79
CA LEU A 89 9.70 -4.81 19.45
C LEU A 89 10.95 -5.62 19.71
N ARG A 90 10.95 -6.37 20.79
CA ARG A 90 12.08 -7.25 21.14
C ARG A 90 12.27 -8.34 20.08
N THR A 91 11.18 -8.96 19.67
CA THR A 91 11.20 -10.00 18.64
C THR A 91 11.69 -9.47 17.31
N PHE A 92 11.24 -8.26 16.94
CA PHE A 92 11.66 -7.60 15.71
C PHE A 92 13.16 -7.33 15.73
N LYS A 93 13.66 -6.80 16.84
CA LYS A 93 15.08 -6.49 17.02
C LYS A 93 15.94 -7.75 16.90
N ASP A 94 15.55 -8.80 17.59
CA ASP A 94 16.27 -10.07 17.56
C ASP A 94 16.30 -10.64 16.15
N ARG A 95 15.17 -10.60 15.46
CA ARG A 95 15.05 -11.11 14.09
C ARG A 95 15.94 -10.34 13.13
N TRP A 96 15.99 -9.03 13.30
CA TRP A 96 16.77 -8.16 12.44
C TRP A 96 18.27 -8.42 12.62
N TYR A 97 18.71 -8.50 13.88
CA TYR A 97 20.11 -8.76 14.18
C TYR A 97 20.54 -10.16 13.77
N ASN A 98 19.66 -11.12 13.87
CA ASN A 98 19.99 -12.51 13.55
C ASN A 98 19.95 -12.80 12.04
N SER A 99 19.33 -11.94 11.25
CA SER A 99 19.25 -12.11 9.81
C SER A 99 20.41 -11.47 9.06
N ILE A 100 21.25 -10.75 9.76
CA ILE A 100 22.47 -10.17 9.21
C ILE A 100 23.64 -11.11 9.49
#